data_13e3cb47dd2c488dda477c1ee8dc024c
#
_entry.id   13e3cb47dd2c488dda477c1ee8dc024c
#
_cell.length_a   1.000
_cell.length_b   1.000
_cell.length_c   1.000
_cell.angle_alpha   90.00
_cell.angle_beta   90.00
_cell.angle_gamma   90.00
#
_symmetry.space_group_name_H-M   'P 1'
#
loop_
_entity.id
_entity.type
_entity.pdbx_description
1 polymer ?
#
loop_
_entity_poly.entity_id
_entity_poly.type
_entity_poly.pdbx_seq_one_letter_code
_entity_poly.pdbx_strand_id
1 'polypeptide(L)'
;MSETFLPANILMPQVDSMKKWAVIACDQFSSKPEYWDEVKEYVGNTPSTLHLMLPEAYLGSEEEDEKIRKIQSTMKNYADDHLLKTYENSLVYVERTLQNGKIRRGIVGAIDLEQYSYTPEHEAKIRSTEKTVMERIPPRMKIRYQAPIELPHVILLCDDWKNEVLEIVTEQKANLEKLYEFDLMQEGGHIAGWLVDGEVKEQFLEKLQSYEEQMTEKYKDLSDDPMVYAVGDGNHSLATAKACYEKLKKNHQWEHIKDHPARYALVELENLHDDSQQFEPIHRVITGTDPEELIHALKTECCSEEGQTIRCYYGKKEEVLHLNLHKHQLAVDKIQTFLDKYLKDNSGCIDYIHGEDVLKELSKEEQTIGIELPAMEKDQLFPSVMTDGTLPRKTFSMGHACEKRYYIEGRKIQR
;
A
#
# COMPACT_ATOMS: atom_id res chain seq x y z
N MET A 1 -4.87 -25.13 -5.72
CA MET A 1 -4.51 -24.19 -4.64
C MET A 1 -3.95 -22.95 -5.29
N SER A 2 -4.30 -21.76 -4.81
CA SER A 2 -3.70 -20.52 -5.29
C SER A 2 -2.18 -20.62 -5.18
N GLU A 3 -1.47 -20.20 -6.23
CA GLU A 3 -0.01 -20.07 -6.22
C GLU A 3 0.43 -18.63 -5.92
N THR A 4 -0.55 -17.72 -5.80
CA THR A 4 -0.33 -16.29 -5.74
C THR A 4 -0.36 -15.77 -4.30
N PHE A 5 -1.38 -16.19 -3.52
CA PHE A 5 -1.52 -15.86 -2.09
C PHE A 5 -1.60 -17.17 -1.29
N LEU A 6 -0.79 -17.31 -0.24
CA LEU A 6 -0.49 -18.56 0.45
C LEU A 6 -0.52 -18.38 1.97
N PRO A 7 -0.82 -19.43 2.74
CA PRO A 7 -0.52 -19.46 4.16
C PRO A 7 0.98 -19.31 4.41
N ALA A 8 1.33 -18.84 5.59
CA ALA A 8 2.71 -18.59 5.99
C ALA A 8 3.01 -19.17 7.39
N ASN A 9 4.30 -19.30 7.71
CA ASN A 9 4.74 -19.50 9.09
C ASN A 9 4.79 -18.13 9.76
N ILE A 10 3.69 -17.77 10.43
CA ILE A 10 3.48 -16.43 11.00
C ILE A 10 4.08 -16.38 12.40
N LEU A 11 4.87 -15.35 12.66
CA LEU A 11 5.45 -15.05 13.95
C LEU A 11 4.54 -14.07 14.70
N MET A 12 4.10 -14.48 15.89
CA MET A 12 3.25 -13.67 16.77
C MET A 12 4.00 -13.31 18.05
N PRO A 13 3.95 -12.04 18.47
CA PRO A 13 4.63 -11.59 19.68
C PRO A 13 4.04 -12.22 20.94
N GLN A 14 4.90 -12.59 21.87
CA GLN A 14 4.58 -13.01 23.23
C GLN A 14 5.01 -11.90 24.19
N VAL A 15 4.22 -10.82 24.27
CA VAL A 15 4.54 -9.60 25.01
C VAL A 15 3.42 -9.20 25.96
N ASP A 16 3.76 -8.51 27.05
CA ASP A 16 2.80 -8.05 28.04
C ASP A 16 1.90 -6.91 27.52
N SER A 17 2.35 -6.17 26.51
CA SER A 17 1.61 -5.03 25.95
C SER A 17 1.63 -5.02 24.44
N MET A 18 0.58 -5.53 23.84
CA MET A 18 0.35 -5.44 22.39
C MET A 18 0.24 -3.99 21.89
N LYS A 19 -0.28 -3.09 22.72
CA LYS A 19 -0.37 -1.66 22.40
C LYS A 19 1.01 -1.00 22.23
N LYS A 20 2.03 -1.44 22.99
CA LYS A 20 3.42 -0.98 22.85
C LYS A 20 4.17 -1.74 21.75
N TRP A 21 3.76 -2.97 21.50
CA TRP A 21 4.32 -3.77 20.40
C TRP A 21 3.98 -3.19 19.04
N ALA A 22 2.71 -2.93 18.78
CA ALA A 22 2.19 -2.54 17.48
C ALA A 22 2.50 -1.06 17.18
N VAL A 23 3.37 -0.80 16.22
CA VAL A 23 3.73 0.55 15.75
C VAL A 23 3.34 0.68 14.28
N ILE A 24 2.92 1.88 13.90
CA ILE A 24 2.49 2.19 12.52
C ILE A 24 3.62 2.00 11.51
N ALA A 25 3.28 1.79 10.25
CA ALA A 25 4.21 1.62 9.14
C ALA A 25 5.27 2.73 9.09
N CYS A 26 6.52 2.33 8.84
CA CYS A 26 7.70 3.18 8.94
C CYS A 26 7.76 4.34 7.94
N ASP A 27 6.96 4.28 6.87
CA ASP A 27 6.85 5.30 5.82
C ASP A 27 5.82 6.40 6.13
N GLN A 28 5.12 6.28 7.28
CA GLN A 28 4.17 7.30 7.72
C GLN A 28 4.87 8.37 8.57
N PHE A 29 4.26 9.55 8.65
CA PHE A 29 4.77 10.68 9.43
C PHE A 29 6.24 11.04 9.14
N SER A 30 6.69 10.85 7.90
CA SER A 30 8.10 11.09 7.50
C SER A 30 8.53 12.56 7.66
N SER A 31 7.60 13.51 7.61
CA SER A 31 7.82 14.94 7.83
C SER A 31 7.54 15.42 9.27
N LYS A 32 7.25 14.49 10.20
CA LYS A 32 6.88 14.80 11.59
C LYS A 32 7.77 14.03 12.57
N PRO A 33 9.04 14.44 12.78
CA PRO A 33 9.94 13.78 13.73
C PRO A 33 9.37 13.71 15.15
N GLU A 34 8.61 14.73 15.57
CA GLU A 34 7.96 14.81 16.88
C GLU A 34 7.00 13.63 17.14
N TYR A 35 6.29 13.15 16.13
CA TYR A 35 5.46 11.95 16.23
C TYR A 35 6.30 10.73 16.68
N TRP A 36 7.46 10.55 16.05
CA TRP A 36 8.34 9.43 16.35
C TRP A 36 9.02 9.55 17.71
N ASP A 37 9.25 10.78 18.19
CA ASP A 37 9.79 11.01 19.52
C ASP A 37 8.74 10.69 20.60
N GLU A 38 7.47 11.04 20.42
CA GLU A 38 6.36 10.61 21.29
C GLU A 38 6.21 9.08 21.32
N VAL A 39 6.29 8.41 20.16
CA VAL A 39 6.23 6.94 20.05
C VAL A 39 7.40 6.31 20.82
N LYS A 40 8.63 6.83 20.68
CA LYS A 40 9.81 6.35 21.43
C LYS A 40 9.64 6.50 22.93
N GLU A 41 9.16 7.66 23.39
CA GLU A 41 8.91 7.90 24.83
C GLU A 41 7.86 6.93 25.38
N TYR A 42 6.76 6.73 24.66
CA TYR A 42 5.68 5.81 25.05
C TYR A 42 6.14 4.36 25.11
N VAL A 43 6.87 3.89 24.11
CA VAL A 43 7.39 2.52 24.01
C VAL A 43 8.48 2.28 25.06
N GLY A 44 9.42 3.20 25.21
CA GLY A 44 10.59 3.06 26.07
C GLY A 44 11.44 1.85 25.69
N ASN A 45 11.82 1.05 26.69
CA ASN A 45 12.61 -0.17 26.51
C ASN A 45 11.75 -1.45 26.38
N THR A 46 10.42 -1.31 26.30
CA THR A 46 9.52 -2.47 26.16
C THR A 46 9.71 -3.09 24.78
N PRO A 47 9.64 -4.43 24.64
CA PRO A 47 9.66 -5.07 23.32
C PRO A 47 8.61 -4.47 22.39
N SER A 48 9.05 -4.07 21.19
CA SER A 48 8.21 -3.35 20.24
C SER A 48 8.75 -3.47 18.82
N THR A 49 7.85 -3.39 17.85
CA THR A 49 8.22 -3.30 16.43
C THR A 49 8.97 -2.00 16.09
N LEU A 50 8.88 -0.96 16.94
CA LEU A 50 9.71 0.24 16.81
C LEU A 50 11.22 -0.09 16.79
N HIS A 51 11.65 -1.11 17.54
CA HIS A 51 13.05 -1.52 17.59
C HIS A 51 13.47 -2.41 16.42
N LEU A 52 12.51 -2.80 15.57
CA LEU A 52 12.69 -3.69 14.41
C LEU A 52 12.59 -2.94 13.07
N MET A 53 12.36 -1.64 13.09
CA MET A 53 12.18 -0.84 11.87
C MET A 53 12.98 0.47 11.94
N LEU A 54 13.23 1.07 10.79
CA LEU A 54 13.76 2.43 10.68
C LEU A 54 12.66 3.34 10.10
N PRO A 55 12.08 4.26 10.90
CA PRO A 55 11.17 5.26 10.37
C PRO A 55 11.82 6.10 9.28
N GLU A 56 11.12 6.37 8.18
CA GLU A 56 11.64 7.11 7.04
C GLU A 56 12.08 8.54 7.39
N ALA A 57 11.52 9.12 8.45
CA ALA A 57 11.97 10.40 8.99
C ALA A 57 13.48 10.41 9.36
N TYR A 58 14.11 9.26 9.52
CA TYR A 58 15.53 9.12 9.89
C TYR A 58 16.41 8.54 8.76
N LEU A 59 15.87 8.34 7.57
CA LEU A 59 16.67 7.92 6.40
C LEU A 59 17.63 9.04 5.99
N GLY A 60 18.84 8.66 5.59
CA GLY A 60 19.90 9.60 5.17
C GLY A 60 20.60 10.32 6.34
N SER A 61 20.33 9.94 7.61
CA SER A 61 21.08 10.44 8.76
C SER A 61 22.51 9.86 8.81
N GLU A 62 23.45 10.59 9.40
CA GLU A 62 24.85 10.10 9.59
C GLU A 62 24.92 8.77 10.38
N GLU A 63 23.92 8.48 11.21
CA GLU A 63 23.85 7.27 12.04
C GLU A 63 23.03 6.13 11.36
N GLU A 64 22.62 6.24 10.12
CA GLU A 64 21.73 5.28 9.44
C GLU A 64 22.29 3.84 9.52
N ASP A 65 23.55 3.64 9.15
CA ASP A 65 24.17 2.30 9.12
C ASP A 65 24.29 1.69 10.54
N GLU A 66 24.48 2.49 11.58
CA GLU A 66 24.50 2.02 12.96
C GLU A 66 23.10 1.60 13.42
N LYS A 67 22.09 2.41 13.12
CA LYS A 67 20.69 2.10 13.41
C LYS A 67 20.26 0.80 12.72
N ILE A 68 20.63 0.60 11.45
CA ILE A 68 20.33 -0.62 10.69
C ILE A 68 20.97 -1.85 11.37
N ARG A 69 22.25 -1.79 11.76
CA ARG A 69 22.92 -2.89 12.49
C ARG A 69 22.22 -3.20 13.82
N LYS A 70 21.81 -2.18 14.57
CA LYS A 70 21.06 -2.35 15.82
C LYS A 70 19.70 -3.02 15.59
N ILE A 71 18.95 -2.59 14.56
CA ILE A 71 17.68 -3.19 14.16
C ILE A 71 17.85 -4.67 13.86
N GLN A 72 18.81 -5.04 13.00
CA GLN A 72 19.06 -6.43 12.60
C GLN A 72 19.49 -7.30 13.80
N SER A 73 20.31 -6.76 14.71
CA SER A 73 20.68 -7.44 15.95
C SER A 73 19.46 -7.64 16.85
N THR A 74 18.59 -6.63 16.99
CA THR A 74 17.36 -6.73 17.79
C THR A 74 16.39 -7.75 17.20
N MET A 75 16.22 -7.78 15.88
CA MET A 75 15.40 -8.80 15.22
C MET A 75 15.90 -10.22 15.54
N LYS A 76 17.22 -10.42 15.52
CA LYS A 76 17.81 -11.71 15.89
C LYS A 76 17.54 -12.05 17.35
N ASN A 77 17.78 -11.12 18.28
CA ASN A 77 17.53 -11.34 19.70
C ASN A 77 16.05 -11.70 19.96
N TYR A 78 15.10 -10.98 19.35
CA TYR A 78 13.68 -11.27 19.53
C TYR A 78 13.28 -12.64 18.97
N ALA A 79 13.95 -13.12 17.93
CA ALA A 79 13.73 -14.47 17.40
C ALA A 79 14.35 -15.55 18.29
N ASP A 80 15.54 -15.28 18.89
CA ASP A 80 16.28 -16.23 19.73
C ASP A 80 15.69 -16.31 21.16
N ASP A 81 15.18 -15.20 21.71
CA ASP A 81 14.66 -15.09 23.09
C ASP A 81 13.24 -15.66 23.27
N HIS A 82 12.73 -16.40 22.29
CA HIS A 82 11.36 -16.94 22.30
C HIS A 82 10.26 -15.89 22.46
N LEU A 83 10.56 -14.62 22.16
CA LEU A 83 9.60 -13.53 22.19
C LEU A 83 8.54 -13.68 21.08
N LEU A 84 8.82 -14.49 20.06
CA LEU A 84 7.97 -14.72 18.92
C LEU A 84 7.56 -16.21 18.85
N LYS A 85 6.24 -16.47 18.95
CA LYS A 85 5.65 -17.79 18.73
C LYS A 85 5.36 -17.98 17.25
N THR A 86 5.75 -19.11 16.70
CA THR A 86 5.44 -19.47 15.30
C THR A 86 4.12 -20.23 15.22
N TYR A 87 3.23 -19.75 14.34
CA TYR A 87 2.07 -20.48 13.88
C TYR A 87 2.35 -20.95 12.45
N GLU A 88 2.53 -22.26 12.31
CA GLU A 88 2.95 -22.87 11.04
C GLU A 88 1.80 -22.97 10.05
N ASN A 89 2.07 -22.71 8.76
CA ASN A 89 1.12 -22.90 7.66
C ASN A 89 -0.26 -22.31 7.95
N SER A 90 -0.28 -21.06 8.42
CA SER A 90 -1.49 -20.38 8.91
C SER A 90 -1.71 -19.04 8.22
N LEU A 91 -2.89 -18.47 8.47
CA LEU A 91 -3.27 -17.11 8.12
C LEU A 91 -3.75 -16.39 9.38
N VAL A 92 -3.85 -15.06 9.36
CA VAL A 92 -4.47 -14.28 10.44
C VAL A 92 -5.56 -13.40 9.85
N TYR A 93 -6.80 -13.64 10.27
CA TYR A 93 -7.91 -12.74 9.96
C TYR A 93 -7.87 -11.54 10.88
N VAL A 94 -7.98 -10.34 10.33
CA VAL A 94 -7.85 -9.07 11.04
C VAL A 94 -9.10 -8.23 10.89
N GLU A 95 -9.60 -7.70 12.00
CA GLU A 95 -10.60 -6.63 12.00
C GLU A 95 -10.02 -5.39 12.66
N ARG A 96 -10.08 -4.26 11.98
CA ARG A 96 -9.67 -2.98 12.52
C ARG A 96 -10.83 -2.00 12.51
N THR A 97 -11.26 -1.56 13.68
CA THR A 97 -12.23 -0.48 13.82
C THR A 97 -11.52 0.85 13.67
N LEU A 98 -11.87 1.59 12.63
CA LEU A 98 -11.33 2.91 12.32
C LEU A 98 -11.97 3.99 13.18
N GLN A 99 -11.44 5.22 13.19
CA GLN A 99 -11.99 6.34 13.96
C GLN A 99 -13.43 6.71 13.58
N ASN A 100 -13.81 6.49 12.33
CA ASN A 100 -15.18 6.70 11.84
C ASN A 100 -16.16 5.58 12.21
N GLY A 101 -15.71 4.58 12.99
CA GLY A 101 -16.51 3.43 13.44
C GLY A 101 -16.66 2.31 12.40
N LYS A 102 -16.16 2.47 11.19
CA LYS A 102 -16.15 1.39 10.19
C LYS A 102 -15.14 0.32 10.55
N ILE A 103 -15.44 -0.92 10.20
CA ILE A 103 -14.55 -2.07 10.42
C ILE A 103 -13.91 -2.44 9.11
N ARG A 104 -12.60 -2.30 9.05
CA ARG A 104 -11.78 -2.79 7.95
C ARG A 104 -11.39 -4.23 8.21
N ARG A 105 -11.60 -5.09 7.22
CA ARG A 105 -11.35 -6.51 7.28
C ARG A 105 -10.25 -6.90 6.33
N GLY A 106 -9.32 -7.75 6.83
CA GLY A 106 -8.21 -8.25 6.04
C GLY A 106 -7.80 -9.65 6.49
N ILE A 107 -6.97 -10.27 5.69
CA ILE A 107 -6.33 -11.54 6.03
C ILE A 107 -4.84 -11.49 5.74
N VAL A 108 -4.03 -11.80 6.74
CA VAL A 108 -2.57 -11.81 6.63
C VAL A 108 -2.12 -13.17 6.13
N GLY A 109 -1.35 -13.15 5.06
CA GLY A 109 -0.72 -14.30 4.44
C GLY A 109 0.50 -13.88 3.63
N ALA A 110 1.09 -14.79 2.88
CA ALA A 110 2.23 -14.52 2.04
C ALA A 110 1.87 -14.53 0.57
N ILE A 111 2.53 -13.69 -0.22
CA ILE A 111 2.50 -13.76 -1.68
C ILE A 111 3.79 -14.33 -2.22
N ASP A 112 3.72 -15.00 -3.39
CA ASP A 112 4.89 -15.40 -4.15
C ASP A 112 5.39 -14.21 -4.99
N LEU A 113 6.60 -13.74 -4.71
CA LEU A 113 7.22 -12.65 -5.44
C LEU A 113 7.49 -12.98 -6.92
N GLU A 114 7.48 -14.24 -7.34
CA GLU A 114 7.52 -14.60 -8.76
C GLU A 114 6.24 -14.16 -9.50
N GLN A 115 5.12 -14.05 -8.80
CA GLN A 115 3.82 -13.60 -9.34
C GLN A 115 3.64 -12.07 -9.26
N TYR A 116 4.64 -11.33 -8.76
CA TYR A 116 4.57 -9.88 -8.56
C TYR A 116 5.47 -9.12 -9.52
N SER A 117 4.93 -8.04 -10.10
CA SER A 117 5.69 -7.03 -10.84
C SER A 117 5.40 -5.61 -10.35
N TYR A 118 6.46 -4.79 -10.30
CA TYR A 118 6.38 -3.34 -10.07
C TYR A 118 6.84 -2.53 -11.28
N THR A 119 7.10 -3.20 -12.40
CA THR A 119 7.48 -2.57 -13.67
C THR A 119 6.28 -2.59 -14.62
N PRO A 120 5.93 -1.46 -15.25
CA PRO A 120 4.75 -1.38 -16.12
C PRO A 120 4.79 -2.33 -17.32
N GLU A 121 6.00 -2.69 -17.77
CA GLU A 121 6.23 -3.51 -18.95
C GLU A 121 6.02 -5.01 -18.70
N HIS A 122 5.90 -5.43 -17.43
CA HIS A 122 5.75 -6.83 -17.08
C HIS A 122 4.37 -7.11 -16.51
N GLU A 123 3.59 -7.84 -17.28
CA GLU A 123 2.35 -8.41 -16.83
C GLU A 123 2.60 -9.45 -15.73
N ALA A 124 1.78 -9.43 -14.70
CA ALA A 124 1.85 -10.33 -13.56
C ALA A 124 0.50 -10.35 -12.83
N LYS A 125 0.24 -11.42 -12.10
CA LYS A 125 -0.99 -11.58 -11.32
C LYS A 125 -1.12 -10.57 -10.18
N ILE A 126 0.01 -10.11 -9.64
CA ILE A 126 0.07 -9.04 -8.64
C ILE A 126 0.82 -7.85 -9.25
N ARG A 127 0.18 -6.68 -9.30
CA ARG A 127 0.80 -5.48 -9.86
C ARG A 127 0.82 -4.32 -8.87
N SER A 128 1.89 -3.53 -8.95
CA SER A 128 1.97 -2.24 -8.29
C SER A 128 0.94 -1.28 -8.88
N THR A 129 0.24 -0.55 -8.03
CA THR A 129 -0.71 0.48 -8.50
C THR A 129 -0.03 1.81 -8.77
N GLU A 130 1.07 2.11 -8.07
CA GLU A 130 1.83 3.34 -8.23
C GLU A 130 3.21 3.08 -8.81
N LYS A 131 3.73 4.04 -9.57
CA LYS A 131 5.09 3.99 -10.09
C LYS A 131 6.11 3.94 -8.96
N THR A 132 6.94 2.91 -8.98
CA THR A 132 8.01 2.75 -8.02
C THR A 132 9.14 3.75 -8.27
N VAL A 133 9.49 4.54 -7.25
CA VAL A 133 10.63 5.45 -7.26
C VAL A 133 11.89 4.63 -6.99
N MET A 134 12.68 4.35 -8.02
CA MET A 134 13.81 3.42 -7.96
C MET A 134 14.87 3.84 -6.95
N GLU A 135 15.07 5.13 -6.74
CA GLU A 135 16.03 5.71 -5.78
C GLU A 135 15.67 5.38 -4.33
N ARG A 136 14.40 5.04 -4.07
CA ARG A 136 13.93 4.65 -2.74
C ARG A 136 14.20 3.19 -2.39
N ILE A 137 14.53 2.34 -3.35
CA ILE A 137 14.77 0.90 -3.13
C ILE A 137 16.10 0.63 -2.42
N PRO A 138 17.27 1.18 -2.85
CA PRO A 138 18.56 0.83 -2.25
C PRO A 138 18.67 1.06 -0.73
N PRO A 139 18.21 2.17 -0.13
CA PRO A 139 18.22 2.34 1.31
C PRO A 139 17.41 1.27 2.06
N ARG A 140 16.23 0.92 1.56
CA ARG A 140 15.38 -0.11 2.14
C ARG A 140 15.96 -1.52 2.01
N MET A 141 16.67 -1.79 0.89
CA MET A 141 17.39 -3.05 0.71
C MET A 141 18.48 -3.25 1.76
N LYS A 142 19.18 -2.20 2.22
CA LYS A 142 20.17 -2.30 3.30
C LYS A 142 19.56 -2.89 4.59
N ILE A 143 18.32 -2.50 4.91
CA ILE A 143 17.60 -2.97 6.09
C ILE A 143 17.17 -4.43 5.86
N ARG A 144 16.48 -4.72 4.75
CA ARG A 144 15.83 -6.02 4.51
C ARG A 144 16.80 -7.14 4.14
N TYR A 145 17.84 -6.89 3.37
CA TYR A 145 18.66 -7.95 2.75
C TYR A 145 19.32 -8.89 3.76
N GLN A 146 19.66 -8.40 4.95
CA GLN A 146 20.25 -9.18 6.03
C GLN A 146 19.30 -9.38 7.23
N ALA A 147 18.08 -8.89 7.13
CA ALA A 147 17.10 -9.05 8.20
C ALA A 147 16.68 -10.52 8.34
N PRO A 148 16.65 -11.09 9.55
CA PRO A 148 16.18 -12.46 9.76
C PRO A 148 14.67 -12.61 9.65
N ILE A 149 13.93 -11.53 9.92
CA ILE A 149 12.47 -11.47 9.88
C ILE A 149 11.99 -10.26 9.09
N GLU A 150 10.76 -10.32 8.61
CA GLU A 150 10.02 -9.18 8.05
C GLU A 150 8.77 -8.90 8.86
N LEU A 151 8.33 -7.64 8.79
CA LEU A 151 7.07 -7.16 9.33
C LEU A 151 6.25 -6.59 8.18
N PRO A 152 4.99 -6.99 8.00
CA PRO A 152 4.19 -6.53 6.88
C PRO A 152 3.55 -5.17 7.15
N HIS A 153 3.59 -4.29 6.16
CA HIS A 153 2.69 -3.16 6.07
C HIS A 153 2.06 -3.01 4.67
N VAL A 154 2.31 -4.00 3.81
CA VAL A 154 1.73 -4.06 2.47
C VAL A 154 0.26 -4.45 2.57
N ILE A 155 -0.59 -3.66 1.95
CA ILE A 155 -2.01 -3.97 1.74
C ILE A 155 -2.17 -4.39 0.29
N LEU A 156 -2.68 -5.60 0.10
CA LEU A 156 -3.04 -6.16 -1.18
C LEU A 156 -4.57 -6.06 -1.35
N LEU A 157 -5.03 -5.66 -2.52
CA LEU A 157 -6.46 -5.52 -2.80
C LEU A 157 -6.94 -6.63 -3.74
N CYS A 158 -8.06 -7.26 -3.41
CA CYS A 158 -8.83 -8.07 -4.34
C CYS A 158 -10.07 -7.30 -4.82
N ASP A 159 -10.47 -7.56 -6.08
CA ASP A 159 -11.65 -6.96 -6.72
C ASP A 159 -12.88 -7.88 -6.55
N ASP A 160 -13.19 -8.20 -5.28
CA ASP A 160 -14.30 -9.09 -4.92
C ASP A 160 -15.58 -8.31 -4.65
N TRP A 161 -16.27 -7.90 -5.72
CA TRP A 161 -17.51 -7.11 -5.65
C TRP A 161 -18.69 -7.86 -5.01
N LYS A 162 -18.61 -9.20 -4.88
CA LYS A 162 -19.60 -10.01 -4.19
C LYS A 162 -19.30 -10.20 -2.70
N ASN A 163 -18.10 -9.81 -2.27
CA ASN A 163 -17.60 -10.01 -0.91
C ASN A 163 -17.60 -11.49 -0.46
N GLU A 164 -17.29 -12.43 -1.38
CA GLU A 164 -17.32 -13.86 -1.10
C GLU A 164 -16.01 -14.39 -0.49
N VAL A 165 -14.86 -13.70 -0.74
CA VAL A 165 -13.54 -14.20 -0.35
C VAL A 165 -13.34 -14.10 1.16
N LEU A 166 -13.54 -12.91 1.75
CA LEU A 166 -13.35 -12.72 3.19
C LEU A 166 -14.55 -13.13 4.03
N GLU A 167 -15.76 -13.13 3.45
CA GLU A 167 -16.99 -13.45 4.18
C GLU A 167 -16.97 -14.85 4.78
N ILE A 168 -16.37 -15.83 4.09
CA ILE A 168 -16.25 -17.23 4.58
C ILE A 168 -15.53 -17.31 5.94
N VAL A 169 -14.54 -16.44 6.16
CA VAL A 169 -13.80 -16.37 7.43
C VAL A 169 -14.57 -15.55 8.45
N THR A 170 -15.19 -14.44 8.01
CA THR A 170 -15.99 -13.55 8.85
C THR A 170 -17.14 -14.31 9.52
N GLU A 171 -17.86 -15.14 8.77
CA GLU A 171 -18.99 -15.96 9.27
C GLU A 171 -18.55 -16.97 10.32
N GLN A 172 -17.34 -17.52 10.18
CA GLN A 172 -16.80 -18.55 11.07
C GLN A 172 -15.92 -18.00 12.20
N LYS A 173 -15.73 -16.67 12.28
CA LYS A 173 -14.86 -15.99 13.24
C LYS A 173 -15.08 -16.43 14.70
N ALA A 174 -16.32 -16.69 15.09
CA ALA A 174 -16.66 -17.12 16.46
C ALA A 174 -16.03 -18.48 16.85
N ASN A 175 -15.62 -19.29 15.88
CA ASN A 175 -14.99 -20.60 16.08
C ASN A 175 -13.46 -20.53 16.03
N LEU A 176 -12.87 -19.40 15.69
CA LEU A 176 -11.41 -19.22 15.54
C LEU A 176 -10.74 -18.82 16.87
N GLU A 177 -9.50 -19.24 17.05
CA GLU A 177 -8.66 -18.78 18.16
C GLU A 177 -8.34 -17.30 18.00
N LYS A 178 -8.74 -16.48 18.97
CA LYS A 178 -8.36 -15.07 19.01
C LYS A 178 -6.92 -14.93 19.45
N LEU A 179 -6.07 -14.37 18.60
CA LEU A 179 -4.65 -14.15 18.87
C LEU A 179 -4.38 -12.86 19.62
N TYR A 180 -5.13 -11.81 19.30
CA TYR A 180 -5.00 -10.50 19.96
C TYR A 180 -6.28 -9.67 19.81
N GLU A 181 -6.45 -8.71 20.74
CA GLU A 181 -7.47 -7.66 20.70
C GLU A 181 -7.03 -6.50 21.61
N PHE A 182 -6.84 -5.31 21.05
CA PHE A 182 -6.35 -4.14 21.79
C PHE A 182 -6.55 -2.84 21.02
N ASP A 183 -6.43 -1.70 21.75
CA ASP A 183 -6.41 -0.38 21.14
C ASP A 183 -5.01 -0.04 20.65
N LEU A 184 -4.90 0.38 19.41
CA LEU A 184 -3.66 0.86 18.80
C LEU A 184 -3.22 2.19 19.42
N MET A 185 -1.91 2.46 19.46
CA MET A 185 -1.39 3.75 19.92
C MET A 185 -1.69 4.87 18.93
N GLN A 186 -1.54 6.13 19.37
CA GLN A 186 -1.63 7.32 18.52
C GLN A 186 -2.91 7.36 17.68
N GLU A 187 -4.05 7.11 18.32
CA GLU A 187 -5.38 7.16 17.70
C GLU A 187 -5.57 6.18 16.52
N GLY A 188 -4.80 5.09 16.50
CA GLY A 188 -4.86 4.08 15.45
C GLY A 188 -6.17 3.27 15.40
N GLY A 189 -7.09 3.47 16.35
CA GLY A 189 -8.33 2.72 16.47
C GLY A 189 -8.16 1.42 17.27
N HIS A 190 -9.10 0.49 17.09
CA HIS A 190 -9.10 -0.82 17.75
C HIS A 190 -8.80 -1.92 16.75
N ILE A 191 -8.06 -2.95 17.16
CA ILE A 191 -7.70 -4.06 16.29
C ILE A 191 -7.85 -5.40 17.01
N ALA A 192 -8.34 -6.40 16.27
CA ALA A 192 -8.41 -7.78 16.72
C ALA A 192 -7.97 -8.73 15.60
N GLY A 193 -7.32 -9.83 15.98
CA GLY A 193 -6.83 -10.84 15.04
C GLY A 193 -7.14 -12.27 15.49
N TRP A 194 -7.45 -13.13 14.55
CA TRP A 194 -7.79 -14.54 14.76
C TRP A 194 -6.95 -15.44 13.89
N LEU A 195 -6.55 -16.57 14.46
CA LEU A 195 -5.86 -17.63 13.73
C LEU A 195 -6.82 -18.30 12.74
N VAL A 196 -6.38 -18.38 11.50
CA VAL A 196 -7.10 -19.13 10.45
C VAL A 196 -6.24 -20.31 10.03
N ASP A 197 -6.64 -21.47 10.48
CA ASP A 197 -6.01 -22.77 10.19
C ASP A 197 -7.07 -23.84 9.91
N GLY A 198 -6.66 -25.10 9.81
CA GLY A 198 -7.54 -26.24 9.64
C GLY A 198 -8.54 -26.07 8.49
N GLU A 199 -9.79 -26.46 8.73
CA GLU A 199 -10.86 -26.51 7.72
C GLU A 199 -11.23 -25.11 7.19
N VAL A 200 -11.28 -24.09 8.05
CA VAL A 200 -11.63 -22.73 7.64
C VAL A 200 -10.57 -22.16 6.68
N LYS A 201 -9.30 -22.46 6.92
CA LYS A 201 -8.21 -22.08 6.01
C LYS A 201 -8.39 -22.75 4.63
N GLU A 202 -8.66 -24.04 4.59
CA GLU A 202 -8.85 -24.75 3.31
C GLU A 202 -10.04 -24.18 2.53
N GLN A 203 -11.17 -23.92 3.18
CA GLN A 203 -12.34 -23.30 2.57
C GLN A 203 -12.04 -21.89 2.03
N PHE A 204 -11.26 -21.09 2.78
CA PHE A 204 -10.81 -19.78 2.31
C PHE A 204 -9.92 -19.90 1.05
N LEU A 205 -8.97 -20.84 1.05
CA LEU A 205 -8.08 -21.04 -0.10
C LEU A 205 -8.83 -21.55 -1.34
N GLU A 206 -9.86 -22.37 -1.19
CA GLU A 206 -10.74 -22.77 -2.29
C GLU A 206 -11.51 -21.56 -2.86
N LYS A 207 -12.05 -20.70 -2.00
CA LYS A 207 -12.72 -19.47 -2.43
C LYS A 207 -11.77 -18.53 -3.14
N LEU A 208 -10.56 -18.40 -2.62
CA LEU A 208 -9.52 -17.56 -3.21
C LEU A 208 -9.12 -18.06 -4.61
N GLN A 209 -8.96 -19.36 -4.78
CA GLN A 209 -8.71 -19.96 -6.10
C GLN A 209 -9.85 -19.66 -7.08
N SER A 210 -11.09 -19.85 -6.64
CA SER A 210 -12.26 -19.54 -7.48
C SER A 210 -12.31 -18.05 -7.86
N TYR A 211 -11.95 -17.16 -6.93
CA TYR A 211 -11.81 -15.73 -7.19
C TYR A 211 -10.74 -15.44 -8.27
N GLU A 212 -9.54 -16.02 -8.15
CA GLU A 212 -8.45 -15.84 -9.11
C GLU A 212 -8.85 -16.30 -10.53
N GLU A 213 -9.57 -17.43 -10.63
CA GLU A 213 -10.11 -17.93 -11.90
C GLU A 213 -11.16 -16.96 -12.49
N GLN A 214 -12.05 -16.42 -11.64
CA GLN A 214 -13.05 -15.42 -12.06
C GLN A 214 -12.39 -14.12 -12.55
N MET A 215 -11.34 -13.64 -11.87
CA MET A 215 -10.62 -12.43 -12.29
C MET A 215 -9.88 -12.63 -13.62
N THR A 216 -9.28 -13.80 -13.80
CA THR A 216 -8.62 -14.16 -15.06
C THR A 216 -9.62 -14.14 -16.21
N GLU A 217 -10.82 -14.71 -16.03
CA GLU A 217 -11.87 -14.69 -17.06
C GLU A 217 -12.46 -13.29 -17.27
N LYS A 218 -12.69 -12.53 -16.18
CA LYS A 218 -13.26 -11.16 -16.23
C LYS A 218 -12.38 -10.20 -17.05
N TYR A 219 -11.07 -10.33 -16.95
CA TYR A 219 -10.11 -9.38 -17.50
C TYR A 219 -9.27 -9.91 -18.66
N LYS A 220 -9.60 -11.09 -19.19
CA LYS A 220 -8.87 -11.72 -20.32
C LYS A 220 -8.74 -10.87 -21.58
N ASP A 221 -9.67 -9.92 -21.80
CA ASP A 221 -9.63 -9.02 -22.95
C ASP A 221 -8.77 -7.77 -22.72
N LEU A 222 -8.28 -7.56 -21.49
CA LEU A 222 -7.43 -6.42 -21.11
C LEU A 222 -5.95 -6.77 -20.99
N SER A 223 -5.61 -8.05 -20.76
CA SER A 223 -4.23 -8.48 -20.51
C SER A 223 -4.11 -9.97 -20.81
N ASP A 224 -2.98 -10.39 -21.36
CA ASP A 224 -2.65 -11.81 -21.59
C ASP A 224 -2.43 -12.57 -20.27
N ASP A 225 -1.92 -11.89 -19.23
CA ASP A 225 -1.85 -12.38 -17.84
C ASP A 225 -2.61 -11.41 -16.91
N PRO A 226 -3.94 -11.56 -16.80
CA PRO A 226 -4.78 -10.64 -16.05
C PRO A 226 -4.36 -10.51 -14.60
N MET A 227 -4.32 -9.26 -14.12
CA MET A 227 -4.08 -8.94 -12.71
C MET A 227 -5.22 -9.47 -11.85
N VAL A 228 -4.88 -10.19 -10.78
CA VAL A 228 -5.83 -10.71 -9.77
C VAL A 228 -5.75 -9.97 -8.46
N TYR A 229 -4.61 -9.32 -8.19
CA TYR A 229 -4.40 -8.49 -7.00
C TYR A 229 -3.67 -7.20 -7.35
N ALA A 230 -4.08 -6.12 -6.70
CA ALA A 230 -3.45 -4.80 -6.79
C ALA A 230 -2.76 -4.45 -5.46
N VAL A 231 -1.57 -3.85 -5.51
CA VAL A 231 -0.92 -3.32 -4.30
C VAL A 231 -1.58 -2.01 -3.91
N GLY A 232 -2.39 -2.00 -2.86
CA GLY A 232 -3.10 -0.81 -2.39
C GLY A 232 -2.23 0.14 -1.57
N ASP A 233 -1.33 -0.42 -0.75
CA ASP A 233 -0.36 0.35 0.05
C ASP A 233 0.94 -0.45 0.22
N GLY A 234 2.06 0.24 0.49
CA GLY A 234 3.37 -0.40 0.65
C GLY A 234 4.06 -0.78 -0.67
N ASN A 235 3.75 -0.11 -1.79
CA ASN A 235 4.35 -0.39 -3.12
C ASN A 235 5.89 -0.45 -3.07
N HIS A 236 6.56 0.52 -2.42
CA HIS A 236 8.03 0.52 -2.30
C HIS A 236 8.56 -0.60 -1.41
N SER A 237 7.82 -1.01 -0.39
CA SER A 237 8.20 -2.12 0.48
C SER A 237 8.18 -3.45 -0.26
N LEU A 238 7.11 -3.71 -1.02
CA LEU A 238 7.00 -4.93 -1.81
C LEU A 238 8.00 -4.95 -2.97
N ALA A 239 8.22 -3.83 -3.66
CA ALA A 239 9.27 -3.70 -4.67
C ALA A 239 10.67 -3.96 -4.09
N THR A 240 10.93 -3.50 -2.85
CA THR A 240 12.19 -3.80 -2.14
C THR A 240 12.32 -5.30 -1.84
N ALA A 241 11.23 -5.96 -1.42
CA ALA A 241 11.24 -7.42 -1.20
C ALA A 241 11.59 -8.18 -2.49
N LYS A 242 10.95 -7.81 -3.61
CA LYS A 242 11.26 -8.37 -4.93
C LYS A 242 12.72 -8.12 -5.34
N ALA A 243 13.22 -6.89 -5.18
CA ALA A 243 14.61 -6.55 -5.52
C ALA A 243 15.63 -7.33 -4.68
N CYS A 244 15.37 -7.56 -3.39
CA CYS A 244 16.19 -8.42 -2.53
C CYS A 244 16.18 -9.87 -3.02
N TYR A 245 15.02 -10.40 -3.35
CA TYR A 245 14.88 -11.76 -3.87
C TYR A 245 15.56 -11.92 -5.24
N GLU A 246 15.40 -10.97 -6.17
CA GLU A 246 16.09 -10.99 -7.45
C GLU A 246 17.63 -10.93 -7.30
N LYS A 247 18.12 -10.21 -6.31
CA LYS A 247 19.54 -10.19 -5.95
C LYS A 247 20.02 -11.57 -5.48
N LEU A 248 19.20 -12.28 -4.68
CA LEU A 248 19.51 -13.66 -4.27
C LEU A 248 19.53 -14.60 -5.47
N LYS A 249 18.54 -14.50 -6.39
CA LYS A 249 18.48 -15.29 -7.63
C LYS A 249 19.74 -15.15 -8.48
N LYS A 250 20.28 -13.94 -8.61
CA LYS A 250 21.51 -13.69 -9.39
C LYS A 250 22.75 -14.35 -8.78
N ASN A 251 22.76 -14.58 -7.48
CA ASN A 251 23.91 -15.07 -6.73
C ASN A 251 23.88 -16.58 -6.43
N HIS A 252 22.75 -17.25 -6.71
CA HIS A 252 22.53 -18.67 -6.38
C HIS A 252 21.88 -19.42 -7.53
N GLN A 253 22.07 -20.76 -7.55
CA GLN A 253 21.35 -21.62 -8.48
C GLN A 253 19.88 -21.75 -8.06
N TRP A 254 18.98 -21.89 -9.04
CA TRP A 254 17.52 -22.00 -8.81
C TRP A 254 17.14 -23.07 -7.78
N GLU A 255 17.75 -24.25 -7.87
CA GLU A 255 17.47 -25.35 -6.93
C GLU A 255 17.73 -25.00 -5.46
N HIS A 256 18.60 -24.03 -5.20
CA HIS A 256 18.91 -23.57 -3.84
C HIS A 256 18.00 -22.45 -3.34
N ILE A 257 17.27 -21.79 -4.24
CA ILE A 257 16.46 -20.61 -3.87
C ILE A 257 14.97 -20.74 -4.15
N LYS A 258 14.53 -21.74 -4.91
CA LYS A 258 13.10 -21.94 -5.24
C LYS A 258 12.19 -22.00 -4.01
N ASP A 259 12.70 -22.60 -2.90
CA ASP A 259 12.00 -22.72 -1.63
C ASP A 259 12.59 -21.78 -0.55
N HIS A 260 13.34 -20.74 -0.96
CA HIS A 260 13.93 -19.82 -0.01
C HIS A 260 12.85 -18.89 0.58
N PRO A 261 12.83 -18.67 1.93
CA PRO A 261 11.81 -17.82 2.55
C PRO A 261 11.70 -16.43 1.94
N ALA A 262 12.80 -15.83 1.46
CA ALA A 262 12.81 -14.53 0.81
C ALA A 262 12.09 -14.48 -0.55
N ARG A 263 11.68 -15.64 -1.13
CA ARG A 263 10.80 -15.71 -2.30
C ARG A 263 9.42 -15.16 -2.02
N TYR A 264 9.01 -15.21 -0.76
CA TYR A 264 7.68 -14.79 -0.35
C TYR A 264 7.74 -13.47 0.40
N ALA A 265 6.62 -12.74 0.43
CA ALA A 265 6.44 -11.53 1.23
C ALA A 265 5.12 -11.59 1.99
N LEU A 266 5.15 -11.25 3.28
CA LEU A 266 3.96 -11.19 4.12
C LEU A 266 3.17 -9.91 3.79
N VAL A 267 1.86 -10.05 3.56
CA VAL A 267 0.94 -8.97 3.21
C VAL A 267 -0.40 -9.13 3.93
N GLU A 268 -1.20 -8.08 3.98
CA GLU A 268 -2.61 -8.15 4.35
C GLU A 268 -3.47 -8.00 3.10
N LEU A 269 -4.30 -9.01 2.79
CA LEU A 269 -5.27 -8.98 1.70
C LEU A 269 -6.57 -8.37 2.21
N GLU A 270 -7.04 -7.32 1.56
CA GLU A 270 -8.28 -6.62 1.84
C GLU A 270 -9.18 -6.60 0.59
N ASN A 271 -10.49 -6.50 0.78
CA ASN A 271 -11.41 -6.34 -0.34
C ASN A 271 -11.51 -4.87 -0.72
N LEU A 272 -11.22 -4.56 -1.99
CA LEU A 272 -11.40 -3.23 -2.58
C LEU A 272 -12.80 -2.67 -2.37
N HIS A 273 -13.82 -3.54 -2.39
CA HIS A 273 -15.24 -3.17 -2.27
C HIS A 273 -15.74 -3.09 -0.82
N ASP A 274 -14.90 -3.37 0.19
CA ASP A 274 -15.28 -3.18 1.60
C ASP A 274 -15.68 -1.71 1.84
N ASP A 275 -16.74 -1.50 2.63
CA ASP A 275 -17.28 -0.15 2.91
C ASP A 275 -16.31 0.74 3.68
N SER A 276 -15.32 0.16 4.35
CA SER A 276 -14.25 0.89 5.02
C SER A 276 -13.24 1.49 4.06
N GLN A 277 -13.13 0.94 2.84
CA GLN A 277 -12.23 1.45 1.82
C GLN A 277 -12.85 2.66 1.13
N GLN A 278 -12.21 3.81 1.29
CA GLN A 278 -12.60 5.06 0.64
C GLN A 278 -11.41 5.60 -0.15
N PHE A 279 -11.64 5.90 -1.41
CA PHE A 279 -10.68 6.56 -2.28
C PHE A 279 -10.96 8.06 -2.27
N GLU A 280 -10.13 8.80 -1.59
CA GLU A 280 -10.21 10.24 -1.58
C GLU A 280 -9.41 10.82 -2.76
N PRO A 281 -10.00 11.76 -3.54
CA PRO A 281 -9.29 12.41 -4.62
C PRO A 281 -8.17 13.28 -4.04
N ILE A 282 -7.05 13.28 -4.74
CA ILE A 282 -5.95 14.19 -4.45
C ILE A 282 -5.89 15.21 -5.57
N HIS A 283 -6.17 16.46 -5.24
CA HIS A 283 -6.21 17.57 -6.20
C HIS A 283 -4.80 18.08 -6.52
N ARG A 284 -4.68 18.91 -7.55
CA ARG A 284 -3.41 19.52 -7.96
C ARG A 284 -3.47 21.02 -7.77
N VAL A 285 -2.46 21.60 -7.14
CA VAL A 285 -2.20 23.04 -7.10
C VAL A 285 -0.91 23.28 -7.86
N ILE A 286 -0.93 24.20 -8.81
CA ILE A 286 0.24 24.62 -9.56
C ILE A 286 0.51 26.07 -9.22
N THR A 287 1.69 26.35 -8.69
CA THR A 287 2.14 27.69 -8.30
C THR A 287 3.25 28.18 -9.21
N GLY A 288 3.42 29.48 -9.36
CA GLY A 288 4.48 30.09 -10.17
C GLY A 288 4.27 29.93 -11.69
N THR A 289 3.02 29.82 -12.13
CA THR A 289 2.62 29.75 -13.55
C THR A 289 1.54 30.78 -13.86
N ASP A 290 1.37 31.14 -15.13
CA ASP A 290 0.21 31.91 -15.56
C ASP A 290 -1.02 30.99 -15.70
N PRO A 291 -2.08 31.20 -14.89
CA PRO A 291 -3.25 30.34 -14.92
C PRO A 291 -4.00 30.36 -16.28
N GLU A 292 -4.05 31.48 -16.96
CA GLU A 292 -4.76 31.63 -18.25
C GLU A 292 -4.02 30.85 -19.36
N GLU A 293 -2.68 30.92 -19.39
CA GLU A 293 -1.86 30.16 -20.33
C GLU A 293 -1.98 28.65 -20.08
N LEU A 294 -1.91 28.22 -18.81
CA LEU A 294 -2.05 26.81 -18.47
C LEU A 294 -3.43 26.26 -18.83
N ILE A 295 -4.51 26.99 -18.52
CA ILE A 295 -5.87 26.59 -18.89
C ILE A 295 -6.04 26.53 -20.41
N HIS A 296 -5.49 27.48 -21.15
CA HIS A 296 -5.55 27.45 -22.61
C HIS A 296 -4.87 26.21 -23.19
N ALA A 297 -3.68 25.87 -22.68
CA ALA A 297 -2.96 24.66 -23.07
C ALA A 297 -3.74 23.39 -22.69
N LEU A 298 -4.29 23.35 -21.47
CA LEU A 298 -5.09 22.22 -20.98
C LEU A 298 -6.34 21.99 -21.86
N LYS A 299 -7.06 23.06 -22.21
CA LYS A 299 -8.21 23.00 -23.13
C LYS A 299 -7.83 22.43 -24.49
N THR A 300 -6.69 22.86 -25.01
CA THR A 300 -6.23 22.46 -26.35
C THR A 300 -5.79 20.98 -26.40
N GLU A 301 -5.09 20.49 -25.35
CA GLU A 301 -4.50 19.14 -25.38
C GLU A 301 -5.38 18.06 -24.72
N CYS A 302 -6.24 18.43 -23.78
CA CYS A 302 -6.91 17.46 -22.91
C CYS A 302 -8.43 17.47 -22.96
N CYS A 303 -9.05 18.52 -23.52
CA CYS A 303 -10.49 18.70 -23.42
C CYS A 303 -11.25 18.39 -24.72
N SER A 304 -12.55 18.13 -24.57
CA SER A 304 -13.54 17.93 -25.60
C SER A 304 -14.87 18.60 -25.23
N GLU A 305 -15.88 18.52 -26.07
CA GLU A 305 -17.20 19.06 -25.77
C GLU A 305 -17.94 18.28 -24.69
N GLU A 306 -17.67 16.96 -24.61
CA GLU A 306 -18.25 16.04 -23.62
C GLU A 306 -17.15 15.20 -23.01
N GLY A 307 -17.34 14.73 -21.77
CA GLY A 307 -16.40 13.85 -21.07
C GLY A 307 -16.46 14.00 -19.57
N GLN A 308 -15.50 13.40 -18.89
CA GLN A 308 -15.40 13.50 -17.42
C GLN A 308 -15.07 14.93 -17.00
N THR A 309 -15.84 15.44 -16.06
CA THR A 309 -15.73 16.83 -15.61
C THR A 309 -14.61 17.01 -14.59
N ILE A 310 -13.83 18.08 -14.77
CA ILE A 310 -12.92 18.66 -13.77
C ILE A 310 -13.25 20.13 -13.55
N ARG A 311 -12.83 20.70 -12.42
CA ARG A 311 -12.93 22.14 -12.15
C ARG A 311 -11.57 22.74 -11.91
N CYS A 312 -11.37 23.92 -12.48
CA CYS A 312 -10.15 24.71 -12.30
C CYS A 312 -10.49 26.01 -11.58
N TYR A 313 -9.73 26.32 -10.52
CA TYR A 313 -9.90 27.53 -9.70
C TYR A 313 -8.65 28.40 -9.79
N TYR A 314 -8.82 29.70 -10.03
CA TYR A 314 -7.72 30.67 -10.04
C TYR A 314 -8.23 32.09 -9.76
N GLY A 315 -7.63 32.76 -8.80
CA GLY A 315 -8.13 34.04 -8.30
C GLY A 315 -9.57 33.95 -7.79
N LYS A 316 -10.50 34.59 -8.52
CA LYS A 316 -11.96 34.51 -8.26
C LYS A 316 -12.72 33.73 -9.35
N LYS A 317 -11.99 33.11 -10.27
CA LYS A 317 -12.59 32.41 -11.40
C LYS A 317 -12.70 30.91 -11.09
N GLU A 318 -13.75 30.32 -11.62
CA GLU A 318 -13.96 28.88 -11.68
C GLU A 318 -14.28 28.52 -13.15
N GLU A 319 -13.60 27.52 -13.67
CA GLU A 319 -13.88 26.97 -14.99
C GLU A 319 -14.15 25.47 -14.90
N VAL A 320 -15.19 25.04 -15.60
CA VAL A 320 -15.57 23.63 -15.76
C VAL A 320 -15.05 23.15 -17.10
N LEU A 321 -14.29 22.08 -17.10
CA LEU A 321 -13.71 21.48 -18.30
C LEU A 321 -14.11 20.02 -18.41
N HIS A 322 -14.24 19.51 -19.64
CA HIS A 322 -14.57 18.13 -19.95
C HIS A 322 -13.37 17.46 -20.60
N LEU A 323 -12.85 16.41 -19.97
CA LEU A 323 -11.65 15.71 -20.41
C LEU A 323 -11.98 14.69 -21.51
N ASN A 324 -11.17 14.70 -22.56
CA ASN A 324 -11.16 13.65 -23.57
C ASN A 324 -10.35 12.46 -23.06
N LEU A 325 -11.02 11.46 -22.50
CA LEU A 325 -10.41 10.25 -21.97
C LEU A 325 -10.65 9.06 -22.90
N HIS A 326 -9.65 8.21 -23.06
CA HIS A 326 -9.90 6.89 -23.66
C HIS A 326 -10.53 5.93 -22.64
N LYS A 327 -11.00 4.78 -23.13
CA LYS A 327 -11.61 3.77 -22.27
C LYS A 327 -10.65 3.35 -21.16
N HIS A 328 -11.14 3.36 -19.92
CA HIS A 328 -10.40 3.05 -18.67
C HIS A 328 -9.35 4.08 -18.23
N GLN A 329 -9.09 5.15 -18.98
CA GLN A 329 -8.19 6.21 -18.55
C GLN A 329 -8.79 7.03 -17.40
N LEU A 330 -8.00 7.30 -16.37
CA LEU A 330 -8.41 8.15 -15.25
C LEU A 330 -8.15 9.64 -15.56
N ALA A 331 -9.03 10.51 -15.05
CA ALA A 331 -8.83 11.97 -15.14
C ALA A 331 -7.48 12.39 -14.56
N VAL A 332 -7.10 11.80 -13.44
CA VAL A 332 -5.82 12.09 -12.77
C VAL A 332 -4.62 11.72 -13.64
N ASP A 333 -4.68 10.62 -14.39
CA ASP A 333 -3.60 10.21 -15.30
C ASP A 333 -3.45 11.22 -16.45
N LYS A 334 -4.57 11.57 -17.08
CA LYS A 334 -4.59 12.55 -18.17
C LYS A 334 -3.99 13.90 -17.73
N ILE A 335 -4.45 14.40 -16.58
CA ILE A 335 -4.00 15.69 -16.04
C ILE A 335 -2.54 15.63 -15.59
N GLN A 336 -2.11 14.58 -14.90
CA GLN A 336 -0.72 14.46 -14.45
C GLN A 336 0.25 14.36 -15.63
N THR A 337 -0.10 13.57 -16.66
CA THR A 337 0.71 13.45 -17.87
C THR A 337 0.84 14.80 -18.59
N PHE A 338 -0.27 15.55 -18.70
CA PHE A 338 -0.24 16.90 -19.24
C PHE A 338 0.64 17.84 -18.42
N LEU A 339 0.47 17.89 -17.09
CA LEU A 339 1.24 18.76 -16.21
C LEU A 339 2.73 18.43 -16.22
N ASP A 340 3.09 17.15 -16.20
CA ASP A 340 4.49 16.70 -16.27
C ASP A 340 5.16 17.13 -17.59
N LYS A 341 4.39 17.17 -18.70
CA LYS A 341 4.86 17.66 -19.98
C LYS A 341 4.95 19.19 -19.99
N TYR A 342 3.89 19.87 -19.57
CA TYR A 342 3.78 21.34 -19.59
C TYR A 342 4.89 22.01 -18.75
N LEU A 343 5.15 21.49 -17.56
CA LEU A 343 6.12 22.06 -16.62
C LEU A 343 7.59 21.73 -16.97
N LYS A 344 7.87 20.94 -18.02
CA LYS A 344 9.23 20.82 -18.57
C LYS A 344 9.67 22.08 -19.31
N ASP A 345 8.69 22.72 -19.99
CA ASP A 345 8.94 23.84 -20.87
C ASP A 345 8.45 25.18 -20.27
N ASN A 346 7.69 25.13 -19.17
CA ASN A 346 7.10 26.30 -18.51
C ASN A 346 7.46 26.32 -17.02
N SER A 347 7.42 27.52 -16.42
CA SER A 347 7.64 27.69 -14.97
C SER A 347 6.45 27.16 -14.16
N GLY A 348 6.72 26.69 -12.96
CA GLY A 348 5.73 26.28 -11.97
C GLY A 348 6.15 25.07 -11.14
N CYS A 349 5.46 24.88 -10.04
CA CYS A 349 5.61 23.72 -9.17
C CYS A 349 4.24 23.09 -8.91
N ILE A 350 4.19 21.75 -8.87
CA ILE A 350 2.96 21.02 -8.51
C ILE A 350 3.00 20.68 -7.02
N ASP A 351 1.89 20.94 -6.33
CA ASP A 351 1.61 20.39 -5.00
C ASP A 351 0.31 19.57 -5.02
N TYR A 352 0.17 18.68 -4.03
CA TYR A 352 -0.88 17.66 -3.94
C TYR A 352 -1.74 17.91 -2.72
N ILE A 353 -3.01 18.23 -2.93
CA ILE A 353 -3.89 18.78 -1.90
C ILE A 353 -5.07 17.86 -1.65
N HIS A 354 -5.33 17.59 -0.38
CA HIS A 354 -6.55 16.95 0.10
C HIS A 354 -7.61 18.00 0.46
N GLY A 355 -8.81 17.80 -0.02
CA GLY A 355 -9.97 18.63 0.28
C GLY A 355 -10.15 19.83 -0.65
N GLU A 356 -11.37 19.99 -1.13
CA GLU A 356 -11.78 21.02 -2.08
C GLU A 356 -11.66 22.44 -1.47
N ASP A 357 -11.99 22.62 -0.20
CA ASP A 357 -11.93 23.92 0.47
C ASP A 357 -10.50 24.46 0.54
N VAL A 358 -9.53 23.58 0.84
CA VAL A 358 -8.11 23.92 0.86
C VAL A 358 -7.64 24.27 -0.54
N LEU A 359 -8.04 23.48 -1.55
CA LEU A 359 -7.72 23.74 -2.95
C LEU A 359 -8.19 25.15 -3.38
N LYS A 360 -9.45 25.48 -3.10
CA LYS A 360 -10.05 26.78 -3.43
C LYS A 360 -9.36 27.94 -2.72
N GLU A 361 -8.94 27.74 -1.47
CA GLU A 361 -8.24 28.78 -0.72
C GLU A 361 -6.87 29.09 -1.32
N LEU A 362 -6.07 28.04 -1.58
CA LEU A 362 -4.74 28.19 -2.19
C LEU A 362 -4.81 28.79 -3.61
N SER A 363 -5.87 28.49 -4.35
CA SER A 363 -6.07 28.99 -5.72
C SER A 363 -6.36 30.49 -5.81
N LYS A 364 -6.57 31.16 -4.68
CA LYS A 364 -6.74 32.64 -4.63
C LYS A 364 -5.41 33.39 -4.73
N GLU A 365 -4.30 32.72 -4.49
CA GLU A 365 -2.97 33.32 -4.57
C GLU A 365 -2.61 33.67 -6.01
N GLU A 366 -1.78 34.71 -6.17
CA GLU A 366 -1.29 35.13 -7.50
C GLU A 366 -0.48 33.99 -8.16
N GLN A 367 -0.57 33.87 -9.48
CA GLN A 367 0.13 32.85 -10.27
C GLN A 367 -0.12 31.40 -9.77
N THR A 368 -1.32 31.16 -9.26
CA THR A 368 -1.71 29.86 -8.73
C THR A 368 -3.01 29.37 -9.36
N ILE A 369 -3.03 28.10 -9.71
CA ILE A 369 -4.21 27.39 -10.21
C ILE A 369 -4.42 26.09 -9.47
N GLY A 370 -5.65 25.85 -9.01
CA GLY A 370 -6.10 24.60 -8.46
C GLY A 370 -6.89 23.79 -9.48
N ILE A 371 -6.60 22.50 -9.59
CA ILE A 371 -7.35 21.56 -10.44
C ILE A 371 -8.01 20.54 -9.52
N GLU A 372 -9.33 20.61 -9.40
CA GLU A 372 -10.16 19.65 -8.70
C GLU A 372 -10.36 18.43 -9.60
N LEU A 373 -9.95 17.27 -9.10
CA LEU A 373 -10.08 16.00 -9.77
C LEU A 373 -11.21 15.19 -9.15
N PRO A 374 -11.98 14.42 -9.95
CA PRO A 374 -12.98 13.49 -9.43
C PRO A 374 -12.30 12.36 -8.66
N ALA A 375 -13.02 11.80 -7.66
CA ALA A 375 -12.62 10.55 -7.04
C ALA A 375 -12.58 9.42 -8.07
N MET A 376 -11.62 8.52 -7.91
CA MET A 376 -11.59 7.27 -8.69
C MET A 376 -12.64 6.31 -8.10
N GLU A 377 -13.47 5.74 -8.97
CA GLU A 377 -14.38 4.67 -8.58
C GLU A 377 -13.61 3.35 -8.39
N LYS A 378 -14.08 2.50 -7.46
CA LYS A 378 -13.40 1.26 -7.10
C LYS A 378 -13.21 0.31 -8.29
N ASP A 379 -14.21 0.22 -9.15
CA ASP A 379 -14.22 -0.63 -10.36
C ASP A 379 -13.28 -0.13 -11.48
N GLN A 380 -12.75 1.08 -11.36
CA GLN A 380 -11.78 1.64 -12.30
C GLN A 380 -10.35 1.19 -12.02
N LEU A 381 -10.01 0.78 -10.77
CA LEU A 381 -8.63 0.53 -10.37
C LEU A 381 -7.97 -0.57 -11.22
N PHE A 382 -8.58 -1.76 -11.27
CA PHE A 382 -8.02 -2.90 -11.98
C PHE A 382 -7.92 -2.68 -13.50
N PRO A 383 -9.00 -2.23 -14.18
CA PRO A 383 -8.91 -1.92 -15.61
C PRO A 383 -7.85 -0.87 -15.94
N SER A 384 -7.77 0.23 -15.17
CA SER A 384 -6.78 1.29 -15.43
C SER A 384 -5.34 0.79 -15.28
N VAL A 385 -5.05 0.01 -14.23
CA VAL A 385 -3.70 -0.55 -14.04
C VAL A 385 -3.34 -1.55 -15.15
N MET A 386 -4.30 -2.33 -15.65
CA MET A 386 -4.05 -3.29 -16.73
C MET A 386 -3.88 -2.60 -18.10
N THR A 387 -4.60 -1.50 -18.33
CA THR A 387 -4.58 -0.78 -19.64
C THR A 387 -3.43 0.22 -19.72
N ASP A 388 -3.27 1.03 -18.68
CA ASP A 388 -2.38 2.20 -18.68
C ASP A 388 -1.10 1.97 -17.86
N GLY A 389 -1.00 0.81 -17.19
CA GLY A 389 0.11 0.48 -16.31
C GLY A 389 -0.04 1.12 -14.93
N THR A 390 1.08 1.45 -14.29
CA THR A 390 1.05 2.08 -12.96
C THR A 390 0.44 3.47 -13.01
N LEU A 391 -0.44 3.74 -12.07
CA LEU A 391 -1.08 5.05 -11.92
C LEU A 391 -0.06 6.12 -11.53
N PRO A 392 -0.32 7.39 -11.85
CA PRO A 392 0.48 8.50 -11.36
C PRO A 392 0.53 8.49 -9.82
N ARG A 393 1.66 8.95 -9.29
CA ARG A 393 1.76 9.14 -7.83
C ARG A 393 0.67 10.07 -7.31
N LYS A 394 0.17 9.78 -6.13
CA LYS A 394 -0.89 10.57 -5.53
C LYS A 394 -2.17 10.61 -6.36
N THR A 395 -2.57 9.46 -6.92
CA THR A 395 -3.85 9.29 -7.62
C THR A 395 -5.00 9.29 -6.61
N PHE A 396 -4.84 8.56 -5.51
CA PHE A 396 -5.81 8.49 -4.41
C PHE A 396 -5.08 8.27 -3.08
N SER A 397 -5.78 8.47 -1.98
CA SER A 397 -5.36 8.05 -0.66
C SER A 397 -6.33 7.00 -0.12
N MET A 398 -5.80 5.92 0.45
CA MET A 398 -6.56 4.92 1.19
C MET A 398 -6.48 5.26 2.68
N GLY A 399 -7.45 6.01 3.18
CA GLY A 399 -7.54 6.44 4.57
C GLY A 399 -6.47 7.45 4.99
N HIS A 400 -6.59 7.93 6.21
CA HIS A 400 -5.66 8.87 6.84
C HIS A 400 -4.35 8.18 7.26
N ALA A 401 -3.31 8.98 7.56
CA ALA A 401 -2.02 8.45 8.00
C ALA A 401 -2.12 7.52 9.22
N CYS A 402 -2.95 7.85 10.21
CA CYS A 402 -3.19 7.03 11.41
C CYS A 402 -3.94 5.71 11.12
N GLU A 403 -4.58 5.59 9.95
CA GLU A 403 -5.31 4.40 9.52
C GLU A 403 -4.45 3.42 8.70
N LYS A 404 -3.20 3.76 8.45
CA LYS A 404 -2.24 2.86 7.78
C LYS A 404 -1.92 1.66 8.66
N ARG A 405 -1.40 0.59 8.04
CA ARG A 405 -1.13 -0.65 8.76
C ARG A 405 -0.14 -0.46 9.90
N TYR A 406 -0.41 -1.15 11.02
CA TYR A 406 0.52 -1.31 12.14
C TYR A 406 1.22 -2.65 12.03
N TYR A 407 2.49 -2.69 12.39
CA TYR A 407 3.26 -3.92 12.46
C TYR A 407 2.85 -4.74 13.67
N ILE A 408 2.36 -5.97 13.47
CA ILE A 408 1.95 -6.90 14.53
C ILE A 408 2.59 -8.25 14.28
N GLU A 409 2.21 -8.90 13.19
CA GLU A 409 2.72 -10.18 12.75
C GLU A 409 4.10 -10.03 12.10
N GLY A 410 4.85 -11.12 12.08
CA GLY A 410 6.11 -11.20 11.36
C GLY A 410 6.27 -12.53 10.65
N ARG A 411 7.34 -12.67 9.88
CA ARG A 411 7.73 -13.92 9.23
C ARG A 411 9.24 -14.01 9.07
N LYS A 412 9.81 -15.20 9.19
CA LYS A 412 11.23 -15.43 8.86
C LYS A 412 11.46 -15.30 7.36
N ILE A 413 12.52 -14.58 6.97
CA ILE A 413 12.91 -14.40 5.57
C ILE A 413 14.34 -14.92 5.29
N GLN A 414 15.00 -15.47 6.29
CA GLN A 414 16.26 -16.20 6.20
C GLN A 414 16.04 -17.66 6.61
N ARG A 415 16.93 -18.55 6.16
CA ARG A 415 16.95 -19.97 6.56
C ARG A 415 17.51 -20.16 7.96
#